data_57cf5e97dd8cb3e3bfc59ba0c0dfbb16
#
_entry.id   57cf5e97dd8cb3e3bfc59ba0c0dfbb16
#
_cell.length_a   1.000
_cell.length_b   1.000
_cell.length_c   1.000
_cell.angle_alpha   90.00
_cell.angle_beta   90.00
_cell.angle_gamma   90.00
#
_symmetry.space_group_name_H-M   'P 1'
#
loop_
_entity.id
_entity.type
_entity.pdbx_description
1 polymer ?
#
loop_
_entity_poly.entity_id
_entity_poly.type
_entity_poly.pdbx_seq_one_letter_code
_entity_poly.pdbx_strand_id
1 'polypeptide(L)'
;GCNFEGLITPNTAVERLREILDIAEEEGTNIEILSLADTMGWAAPNGIKEVVGKVRDTWPDKRICLHLHDTRGMGVANVYAGMEMGVDLFDSSVAGLGGCPFAALKGAAGNVCTEDIVFLCNELGIQTGVDLDKLIEVARLAEDIVGHALPGSIMHAGSLTQYRGTMATE
;
A
#
# COMPACT_ATOMS: atom_id res chain seq x y z
N GLY A 1 -0.44 -14.15 0.67
CA GLY A 1 -0.94 -15.43 0.14
C GLY A 1 -0.63 -15.63 -1.34
N CYS A 2 -0.79 -16.86 -1.80
CA CYS A 2 -0.52 -17.26 -3.18
C CYS A 2 -1.61 -18.24 -3.65
N ASN A 3 -2.13 -18.04 -4.88
CA ASN A 3 -3.15 -18.96 -5.46
C ASN A 3 -2.66 -20.39 -5.61
N PHE A 4 -1.36 -20.60 -5.68
CA PHE A 4 -0.75 -21.91 -5.91
C PHE A 4 -0.30 -22.57 -4.59
N GLU A 5 0.17 -21.78 -3.64
CA GLU A 5 0.78 -22.26 -2.38
C GLU A 5 -0.12 -22.00 -1.15
N GLY A 6 -1.21 -21.24 -1.31
CA GLY A 6 -2.10 -20.88 -0.20
C GLY A 6 -1.56 -19.75 0.68
N LEU A 7 -1.69 -19.90 1.98
CA LEU A 7 -1.20 -18.92 2.95
C LEU A 7 0.33 -18.95 2.99
N ILE A 8 0.92 -17.75 2.86
CA ILE A 8 2.35 -17.55 3.04
C ILE A 8 2.59 -17.07 4.47
N THR A 9 3.34 -17.85 5.24
CA THR A 9 3.67 -17.50 6.62
C THR A 9 4.79 -16.44 6.69
N PRO A 10 4.92 -15.70 7.80
CA PRO A 10 6.06 -14.79 7.99
C PRO A 10 7.42 -15.50 7.88
N ASN A 11 7.53 -16.74 8.33
CA ASN A 11 8.77 -17.52 8.20
C ASN A 11 9.08 -17.82 6.72
N THR A 12 8.07 -18.25 5.94
CA THR A 12 8.23 -18.49 4.50
C THR A 12 8.67 -17.20 3.78
N ALA A 13 8.09 -16.05 4.14
CA ALA A 13 8.50 -14.77 3.57
C ALA A 13 9.98 -14.46 3.86
N VAL A 14 10.43 -14.68 5.10
CA VAL A 14 11.84 -14.51 5.47
C VAL A 14 12.77 -15.48 4.72
N GLU A 15 12.37 -16.75 4.58
CA GLU A 15 13.15 -17.74 3.81
C GLU A 15 13.34 -17.30 2.34
N ARG A 16 12.27 -16.85 1.68
CA ARG A 16 12.35 -16.36 0.30
C ARG A 16 13.17 -15.08 0.15
N LEU A 17 13.04 -14.15 1.09
CA LEU A 17 13.88 -12.95 1.12
C LEU A 17 15.36 -13.29 1.30
N ARG A 18 15.67 -14.29 2.14
CA ARG A 18 17.04 -14.75 2.36
C ARG A 18 17.64 -15.30 1.06
N GLU A 19 16.93 -16.17 0.35
CA GLU A 19 17.37 -16.71 -0.94
C GLU A 19 17.70 -15.58 -1.95
N ILE A 20 16.87 -14.52 -1.99
CA ILE A 20 17.11 -13.37 -2.87
C ILE A 20 18.34 -12.58 -2.43
N LEU A 21 18.51 -12.36 -1.13
CA LEU A 21 19.64 -11.61 -0.59
C LEU A 21 20.95 -12.38 -0.77
N ASP A 22 20.95 -13.69 -0.60
CA ASP A 22 22.13 -14.55 -0.84
C ASP A 22 22.57 -14.48 -2.30
N ILE A 23 21.62 -14.56 -3.25
CA ILE A 23 21.92 -14.37 -4.69
C ILE A 23 22.47 -12.97 -4.98
N ALA A 24 21.88 -11.93 -4.37
CA ALA A 24 22.34 -10.56 -4.56
C ALA A 24 23.78 -10.37 -4.04
N GLU A 25 24.11 -10.98 -2.90
CA GLU A 25 25.48 -10.97 -2.34
C GLU A 25 26.46 -11.70 -3.25
N GLU A 26 26.11 -12.87 -3.78
CA GLU A 26 26.93 -13.62 -4.75
C GLU A 26 27.21 -12.80 -6.01
N GLU A 27 26.23 -12.00 -6.48
CA GLU A 27 26.37 -11.09 -7.64
C GLU A 27 26.99 -9.73 -7.29
N GLY A 28 27.41 -9.50 -6.06
CA GLY A 28 28.02 -8.26 -5.59
C GLY A 28 27.04 -7.08 -5.55
N THR A 29 25.74 -7.34 -5.45
CA THR A 29 24.67 -6.32 -5.42
C THR A 29 24.17 -6.12 -3.99
N ASN A 30 24.10 -4.86 -3.55
CA ASN A 30 23.50 -4.53 -2.26
C ASN A 30 22.02 -4.18 -2.42
N ILE A 31 21.15 -4.92 -1.77
CA ILE A 31 19.70 -4.62 -1.70
C ILE A 31 19.44 -3.85 -0.39
N GLU A 32 19.00 -2.61 -0.50
CA GLU A 32 18.71 -1.74 0.65
C GLU A 32 17.24 -1.79 1.08
N ILE A 33 16.33 -2.04 0.13
CA ILE A 33 14.88 -2.01 0.33
C ILE A 33 14.31 -3.40 0.06
N LEU A 34 13.53 -3.91 1.02
CA LEU A 34 12.76 -5.15 0.90
C LEU A 34 11.29 -4.79 0.63
N SER A 35 10.80 -5.08 -0.58
CA SER A 35 9.40 -4.88 -0.92
C SER A 35 8.59 -6.13 -0.61
N LEU A 36 7.56 -5.97 0.24
CA LEU A 36 6.63 -7.03 0.63
C LEU A 36 5.29 -6.78 -0.05
N ALA A 37 4.88 -7.69 -0.93
CA ALA A 37 3.67 -7.53 -1.71
C ALA A 37 2.53 -8.43 -1.22
N ASP A 38 1.37 -7.84 -0.94
CA ASP A 38 0.10 -8.55 -0.81
C ASP A 38 -0.59 -8.66 -2.18
N THR A 39 0.04 -9.41 -3.07
CA THR A 39 -0.39 -9.59 -4.47
C THR A 39 -1.85 -10.04 -4.60
N MET A 40 -2.33 -10.86 -3.67
CA MET A 40 -3.68 -11.43 -3.71
C MET A 40 -4.73 -10.60 -2.96
N GLY A 41 -4.30 -9.54 -2.24
CA GLY A 41 -5.19 -8.80 -1.35
C GLY A 41 -5.80 -9.69 -0.27
N TRP A 42 -5.01 -10.61 0.31
CA TRP A 42 -5.45 -11.52 1.37
C TRP A 42 -4.99 -11.08 2.76
N ALA A 43 -4.08 -10.12 2.82
CA ALA A 43 -3.57 -9.64 4.09
C ALA A 43 -4.64 -8.86 4.88
N ALA A 44 -4.56 -8.99 6.18
CA ALA A 44 -5.27 -8.18 7.15
C ALA A 44 -4.24 -7.52 8.09
N PRO A 45 -4.60 -6.46 8.84
CA PRO A 45 -3.66 -5.68 9.66
C PRO A 45 -2.74 -6.51 10.56
N ASN A 46 -3.27 -7.56 11.20
CA ASN A 46 -2.43 -8.43 12.05
C ASN A 46 -1.35 -9.17 11.24
N GLY A 47 -1.71 -9.69 10.06
CA GLY A 47 -0.75 -10.37 9.18
C GLY A 47 0.34 -9.42 8.66
N ILE A 48 -0.01 -8.14 8.41
CA ILE A 48 0.98 -7.10 8.06
C ILE A 48 1.95 -6.91 9.24
N LYS A 49 1.44 -6.74 10.46
CA LYS A 49 2.30 -6.57 11.64
C LYS A 49 3.22 -7.76 11.88
N GLU A 50 2.70 -8.97 11.72
CA GLU A 50 3.48 -10.19 11.90
C GLU A 50 4.61 -10.33 10.89
N VAL A 51 4.33 -10.13 9.59
CA VAL A 51 5.36 -10.26 8.55
C VAL A 51 6.39 -9.14 8.62
N VAL A 52 5.95 -7.88 8.81
CA VAL A 52 6.85 -6.74 8.95
C VAL A 52 7.74 -6.91 10.19
N GLY A 53 7.16 -7.29 11.33
CA GLY A 53 7.92 -7.56 12.56
C GLY A 53 8.99 -8.61 12.33
N LYS A 54 8.62 -9.75 11.74
CA LYS A 54 9.56 -10.85 11.49
C LYS A 54 10.70 -10.48 10.54
N VAL A 55 10.39 -9.73 9.47
CA VAL A 55 11.40 -9.24 8.51
C VAL A 55 12.34 -8.25 9.18
N ARG A 56 11.81 -7.32 9.98
CA ARG A 56 12.60 -6.32 10.69
C ARG A 56 13.49 -6.92 11.77
N ASP A 57 13.00 -7.93 12.49
CA ASP A 57 13.82 -8.69 13.48
C ASP A 57 15.00 -9.41 12.79
N THR A 58 14.81 -9.83 11.53
CA THR A 58 15.84 -10.55 10.77
C THR A 58 16.85 -9.60 10.11
N TRP A 59 16.39 -8.47 9.57
CA TRP A 59 17.21 -7.46 8.89
C TRP A 59 16.85 -6.05 9.39
N PRO A 60 17.31 -5.66 10.59
CA PRO A 60 16.95 -4.38 11.21
C PRO A 60 17.44 -3.15 10.43
N ASP A 61 18.48 -3.30 9.61
CA ASP A 61 19.09 -2.23 8.82
C ASP A 61 18.45 -2.07 7.43
N LYS A 62 17.59 -3.00 7.02
CA LYS A 62 16.91 -2.93 5.73
C LYS A 62 15.63 -2.10 5.84
N ARG A 63 15.43 -1.23 4.86
CA ARG A 63 14.17 -0.50 4.73
C ARG A 63 13.09 -1.41 4.14
N ILE A 64 11.87 -1.30 4.62
CA ILE A 64 10.74 -2.10 4.14
C ILE A 64 9.81 -1.22 3.32
N CYS A 65 9.44 -1.69 2.14
CA CYS A 65 8.36 -1.16 1.32
C CYS A 65 7.16 -2.11 1.38
N LEU A 66 5.95 -1.58 1.48
CA LEU A 66 4.72 -2.37 1.36
C LEU A 66 4.01 -2.05 0.05
N HIS A 67 3.71 -3.12 -0.70
CA HIS A 67 2.91 -3.08 -1.92
C HIS A 67 1.59 -3.81 -1.66
N LEU A 68 0.52 -3.03 -1.47
CA LEU A 68 -0.74 -3.52 -0.94
C LEU A 68 -1.87 -3.40 -1.96
N HIS A 69 -2.73 -4.44 -2.00
CA HIS A 69 -3.95 -4.43 -2.80
C HIS A 69 -5.19 -4.25 -1.94
N ASP A 70 -6.16 -3.52 -2.48
CA ASP A 70 -7.43 -3.23 -1.82
C ASP A 70 -8.59 -4.14 -2.29
N THR A 71 -8.27 -5.26 -2.89
CA THR A 71 -9.22 -6.23 -3.46
C THR A 71 -10.37 -6.59 -2.51
N ARG A 72 -10.14 -6.55 -1.19
CA ARG A 72 -11.12 -6.85 -0.13
C ARG A 72 -11.37 -5.69 0.83
N GLY A 73 -11.02 -4.46 0.43
CA GLY A 73 -11.24 -3.28 1.25
C GLY A 73 -10.31 -3.19 2.48
N MET A 74 -9.17 -3.91 2.46
CA MET A 74 -8.22 -3.90 3.58
C MET A 74 -6.98 -3.03 3.30
N GLY A 75 -6.86 -2.45 2.11
CA GLY A 75 -5.67 -1.74 1.67
C GLY A 75 -5.24 -0.63 2.62
N VAL A 76 -6.13 0.33 2.91
CA VAL A 76 -5.84 1.47 3.81
C VAL A 76 -5.59 1.01 5.25
N ALA A 77 -6.34 0.00 5.74
CA ALA A 77 -6.12 -0.56 7.07
C ALA A 77 -4.75 -1.24 7.19
N ASN A 78 -4.31 -1.91 6.13
CA ASN A 78 -3.00 -2.53 6.06
C ASN A 78 -1.86 -1.49 5.95
N VAL A 79 -2.08 -0.38 5.24
CA VAL A 79 -1.16 0.77 5.23
C VAL A 79 -0.99 1.32 6.64
N TYR A 80 -2.10 1.57 7.35
CA TYR A 80 -2.06 2.04 8.72
C TYR A 80 -1.30 1.07 9.65
N ALA A 81 -1.57 -0.24 9.54
CA ALA A 81 -0.84 -1.26 10.30
C ALA A 81 0.67 -1.26 10.00
N GLY A 82 1.06 -1.05 8.73
CA GLY A 82 2.45 -0.87 8.34
C GLY A 82 3.09 0.37 8.97
N MET A 83 2.37 1.50 8.98
CA MET A 83 2.82 2.74 9.63
C MET A 83 3.04 2.55 11.14
N GLU A 84 2.14 1.84 11.84
CA GLU A 84 2.31 1.49 13.25
C GLU A 84 3.54 0.61 13.51
N MET A 85 3.95 -0.17 12.52
CA MET A 85 5.21 -0.94 12.54
C MET A 85 6.42 -0.10 12.08
N GLY A 86 6.27 1.19 11.83
CA GLY A 86 7.33 2.10 11.40
C GLY A 86 7.74 1.94 9.92
N VAL A 87 6.87 1.39 9.07
CA VAL A 87 7.08 1.43 7.62
C VAL A 87 6.75 2.82 7.12
N ASP A 88 7.65 3.39 6.31
CA ASP A 88 7.56 4.74 5.74
C ASP A 88 7.56 4.76 4.21
N LEU A 89 7.55 3.59 3.58
CA LEU A 89 7.58 3.44 2.14
C LEU A 89 6.45 2.52 1.68
N PHE A 90 5.59 3.03 0.81
CA PHE A 90 4.42 2.32 0.29
C PHE A 90 4.29 2.54 -1.22
N ASP A 91 4.07 1.44 -1.95
CA ASP A 91 3.62 1.52 -3.32
C ASP A 91 2.12 1.71 -3.35
N SER A 92 1.65 2.61 -4.19
CA SER A 92 0.23 2.89 -4.37
C SER A 92 -0.05 3.30 -5.82
N SER A 93 -1.31 3.38 -6.18
CA SER A 93 -1.72 3.79 -7.52
C SER A 93 -2.81 4.85 -7.45
N VAL A 94 -2.73 5.83 -8.34
CA VAL A 94 -3.78 6.84 -8.48
C VAL A 94 -5.10 6.15 -8.79
N ALA A 95 -6.15 6.54 -8.06
CA ALA A 95 -7.50 5.99 -8.19
C ALA A 95 -7.59 4.46 -8.00
N GLY A 96 -6.58 3.82 -7.40
CA GLY A 96 -6.53 2.38 -7.24
C GLY A 96 -6.32 1.61 -8.54
N LEU A 97 -5.75 2.26 -9.56
CA LEU A 97 -5.44 1.62 -10.84
C LEU A 97 -4.55 0.40 -10.68
N GLY A 98 -4.71 -0.51 -11.64
CA GLY A 98 -3.98 -1.77 -11.66
C GLY A 98 -4.69 -2.86 -10.88
N GLY A 99 -4.27 -4.08 -11.13
CA GLY A 99 -4.80 -5.26 -10.47
C GLY A 99 -3.89 -6.43 -10.75
N CYS A 100 -3.95 -7.45 -9.90
CA CYS A 100 -3.20 -8.66 -10.13
C CYS A 100 -3.95 -9.57 -11.10
N PRO A 101 -3.33 -10.00 -12.22
CA PRO A 101 -3.93 -10.97 -13.13
C PRO A 101 -4.32 -12.30 -12.43
N PHE A 102 -3.61 -12.64 -11.36
CA PHE A 102 -3.86 -13.85 -10.58
C PHE A 102 -5.03 -13.70 -9.60
N ALA A 103 -5.38 -12.48 -9.17
CA ALA A 103 -6.57 -12.25 -8.36
C ALA A 103 -7.84 -12.41 -9.19
N ALA A 104 -7.79 -12.16 -10.51
CA ALA A 104 -8.80 -12.40 -11.55
C ALA A 104 -10.26 -12.08 -11.16
N LEU A 105 -10.48 -11.23 -10.17
CA LEU A 105 -11.80 -10.87 -9.68
C LEU A 105 -12.29 -9.64 -10.45
N LYS A 106 -13.11 -9.86 -11.45
CA LYS A 106 -13.70 -8.79 -12.25
C LYS A 106 -14.43 -7.77 -11.35
N GLY A 107 -14.01 -6.50 -11.43
CA GLY A 107 -14.61 -5.40 -10.67
C GLY A 107 -14.09 -5.25 -9.24
N ALA A 108 -13.13 -6.07 -8.81
CA ALA A 108 -12.44 -5.83 -7.53
C ALA A 108 -11.43 -4.69 -7.66
N ALA A 109 -11.26 -3.93 -6.58
CA ALA A 109 -10.21 -2.91 -6.48
C ALA A 109 -8.82 -3.54 -6.67
N GLY A 110 -7.92 -2.76 -7.29
CA GLY A 110 -6.52 -3.13 -7.51
C GLY A 110 -5.61 -2.71 -6.36
N ASN A 111 -4.61 -1.92 -6.70
CA ASN A 111 -3.70 -1.33 -5.71
C ASN A 111 -4.46 -0.42 -4.73
N VAL A 112 -3.92 -0.25 -3.53
CA VAL A 112 -4.40 0.80 -2.63
C VAL A 112 -4.28 2.18 -3.30
N CYS A 113 -5.31 3.02 -3.13
CA CYS A 113 -5.36 4.31 -3.79
C CYS A 113 -4.40 5.32 -3.16
N THR A 114 -3.64 6.03 -3.97
CA THR A 114 -2.68 7.04 -3.48
C THR A 114 -3.40 8.16 -2.73
N GLU A 115 -4.52 8.66 -3.25
CA GLU A 115 -5.31 9.71 -2.61
C GLU A 115 -5.90 9.28 -1.27
N ASP A 116 -6.27 8.02 -1.11
CA ASP A 116 -6.77 7.48 0.16
C ASP A 116 -5.64 7.41 1.21
N ILE A 117 -4.42 7.03 0.79
CA ILE A 117 -3.23 7.05 1.65
C ILE A 117 -2.84 8.48 2.03
N VAL A 118 -2.81 9.40 1.06
CA VAL A 118 -2.45 10.80 1.33
C VAL A 118 -3.46 11.45 2.26
N PHE A 119 -4.75 11.15 2.10
CA PHE A 119 -5.78 11.58 3.04
C PHE A 119 -5.51 11.03 4.45
N LEU A 120 -5.27 9.73 4.59
CA LEU A 120 -4.91 9.11 5.88
C LEU A 120 -3.70 9.79 6.51
N CYS A 121 -2.63 10.02 5.75
CA CYS A 121 -1.43 10.71 6.23
C CYS A 121 -1.75 12.12 6.74
N ASN A 122 -2.54 12.89 6.00
CA ASN A 122 -2.95 14.24 6.40
C ASN A 122 -3.73 14.22 7.73
N GLU A 123 -4.65 13.24 7.91
CA GLU A 123 -5.42 13.08 9.15
C GLU A 123 -4.54 12.67 10.34
N LEU A 124 -3.45 11.96 10.08
CA LEU A 124 -2.46 11.57 11.09
C LEU A 124 -1.38 12.65 11.33
N GLY A 125 -1.43 13.78 10.62
CA GLY A 125 -0.41 14.83 10.70
C GLY A 125 0.93 14.47 10.04
N ILE A 126 0.93 13.46 9.18
CA ILE A 126 2.11 13.00 8.43
C ILE A 126 2.20 13.79 7.11
N GLN A 127 3.33 14.45 6.89
CA GLN A 127 3.57 15.21 5.66
C GLN A 127 4.10 14.29 4.56
N THR A 128 3.35 14.16 3.48
CA THR A 128 3.75 13.39 2.29
C THR A 128 4.41 14.24 1.21
N GLY A 129 4.25 15.57 1.28
CA GLY A 129 4.64 16.48 0.20
C GLY A 129 3.70 16.46 -1.01
N VAL A 130 2.61 15.70 -0.96
CA VAL A 130 1.62 15.58 -2.02
C VAL A 130 0.44 16.50 -1.75
N ASP A 131 0.05 17.29 -2.76
CA ASP A 131 -1.15 18.11 -2.76
C ASP A 131 -2.37 17.22 -3.04
N LEU A 132 -3.17 16.98 -2.01
CA LEU A 132 -4.32 16.07 -2.09
C LEU A 132 -5.39 16.55 -3.08
N ASP A 133 -5.66 17.86 -3.14
CA ASP A 133 -6.71 18.37 -4.04
C ASP A 133 -6.32 18.19 -5.51
N LYS A 134 -5.06 18.44 -5.85
CA LYS A 134 -4.53 18.14 -7.19
C LYS A 134 -4.49 16.65 -7.49
N LEU A 135 -4.16 15.82 -6.50
CA LEU A 135 -4.17 14.36 -6.67
C LEU A 135 -5.58 13.85 -6.96
N ILE A 136 -6.61 14.39 -6.32
CA ILE A 136 -8.02 14.08 -6.59
C ILE A 136 -8.39 14.44 -8.04
N GLU A 137 -7.93 15.60 -8.54
CA GLU A 137 -8.14 15.98 -9.95
C GLU A 137 -7.49 14.96 -10.90
N VAL A 138 -6.27 14.53 -10.61
CA VAL A 138 -5.57 13.50 -11.39
C VAL A 138 -6.27 12.14 -11.31
N ALA A 139 -6.81 11.76 -10.15
CA ALA A 139 -7.57 10.52 -10.00
C ALA A 139 -8.85 10.51 -10.84
N ARG A 140 -9.58 11.63 -10.89
CA ARG A 140 -10.75 11.79 -11.77
C ARG A 140 -10.38 11.75 -13.25
N LEU A 141 -9.26 12.40 -13.63
CA LEU A 141 -8.75 12.31 -14.99
C LEU A 141 -8.39 10.88 -15.38
N ALA A 142 -7.81 10.11 -14.45
CA ALA A 142 -7.49 8.69 -14.67
C ALA A 142 -8.77 7.87 -14.93
N GLU A 143 -9.85 8.12 -14.16
CA GLU A 143 -11.16 7.49 -14.38
C GLU A 143 -11.73 7.81 -15.75
N ASP A 144 -11.65 9.08 -16.17
CA ASP A 144 -12.08 9.52 -17.51
C ASP A 144 -11.28 8.84 -18.63
N ILE A 145 -9.96 8.70 -18.46
CA ILE A 145 -9.08 8.07 -19.46
C ILE A 145 -9.39 6.58 -19.63
N VAL A 146 -9.61 5.85 -18.53
CA VAL A 146 -9.90 4.41 -18.59
C VAL A 146 -11.36 4.12 -18.98
N GLY A 147 -12.26 5.09 -18.83
CA GLY A 147 -13.65 5.02 -19.27
C GLY A 147 -14.57 4.15 -18.43
N HIS A 148 -14.21 3.89 -17.18
CA HIS A 148 -15.06 3.20 -16.20
C HIS A 148 -14.75 3.68 -14.79
N ALA A 149 -15.70 3.50 -13.86
CA ALA A 149 -15.54 3.89 -12.46
C ALA A 149 -14.31 3.19 -11.80
N LEU A 150 -13.53 3.98 -11.05
CA LEU A 150 -12.39 3.54 -10.29
C LEU A 150 -12.69 3.53 -8.78
N PRO A 151 -12.01 2.68 -7.99
CA PRO A 151 -12.42 2.40 -6.60
C PRO A 151 -12.01 3.46 -5.57
N GLY A 152 -11.24 4.50 -5.92
CA GLY A 152 -10.73 5.50 -4.98
C GLY A 152 -11.85 6.17 -4.17
N SER A 153 -11.79 6.09 -2.85
CA SER A 153 -12.83 6.67 -2.00
C SER A 153 -12.72 8.19 -1.95
N ILE A 154 -11.52 8.72 -1.81
CA ILE A 154 -11.28 10.17 -1.64
C ILE A 154 -11.46 10.93 -2.95
N MET A 155 -11.22 10.32 -4.11
CA MET A 155 -11.51 10.96 -5.39
C MET A 155 -13.00 11.30 -5.56
N HIS A 156 -13.89 10.50 -4.95
CA HIS A 156 -15.33 10.72 -4.98
C HIS A 156 -15.82 11.63 -3.85
N ALA A 157 -15.31 11.41 -2.62
CA ALA A 157 -15.72 12.17 -1.43
C ALA A 157 -15.13 13.59 -1.37
N GLY A 158 -13.93 13.79 -1.93
CA GLY A 158 -13.18 15.02 -1.82
C GLY A 158 -12.35 15.13 -0.53
N SER A 159 -11.52 16.17 -0.47
CA SER A 159 -10.76 16.51 0.74
C SER A 159 -11.63 17.24 1.78
N LEU A 160 -11.12 17.36 3.00
CA LEU A 160 -11.78 18.15 4.06
C LEU A 160 -11.31 19.63 4.09
N THR A 161 -10.47 20.06 3.16
CA THR A 161 -9.87 21.39 3.13
C THR A 161 -10.93 22.50 3.15
N GLN A 162 -11.97 22.36 2.34
CA GLN A 162 -13.07 23.34 2.25
C GLN A 162 -13.88 23.48 3.56
N TYR A 163 -13.93 22.43 4.38
CA TYR A 163 -14.70 22.44 5.63
C TYR A 163 -13.86 22.98 6.81
N ARG A 164 -12.55 22.78 6.78
CA ARG A 164 -11.63 23.20 7.85
C ARG A 164 -11.46 24.72 7.93
N GLY A 165 -11.60 25.43 6.81
CA GLY A 165 -11.59 26.89 6.80
C GLY A 165 -12.81 27.54 7.48
N THR A 166 -13.90 26.80 7.65
CA THR A 166 -15.15 27.26 8.29
C THR A 166 -15.24 26.90 9.77
N MET A 167 -14.41 25.96 10.26
CA MET A 167 -14.41 25.53 11.68
C MET A 167 -13.44 26.32 12.58
N ALA A 168 -12.68 27.24 12.02
CA ALA A 168 -11.66 28.03 12.77
C ALA A 168 -12.21 29.31 13.45
N THR A 169 -13.51 29.42 13.65
CA THR A 169 -14.16 30.61 14.23
C THR A 169 -15.03 30.34 15.45
N GLU A 170 -14.74 29.27 16.22
CA GLU A 170 -15.31 29.07 17.56
C GLU A 170 -14.25 29.14 18.64
#